data_11cde156d75a26189eaec2fd0a5ab91f
#
_entry.id   11cde156d75a26189eaec2fd0a5ab91f
#
_cell.length_a   1.000
_cell.length_b   1.000
_cell.length_c   1.000
_cell.angle_alpha   90.00
_cell.angle_beta   90.00
_cell.angle_gamma   90.00
#
_symmetry.space_group_name_H-M   'P 1'
#
loop_
_entity.id
_entity.type
_entity.pdbx_description
1 polymer ?
#
loop_
_entity_poly.entity_id
_entity_poly.type
_entity_poly.pdbx_seq_one_letter_code
_entity_poly.pdbx_strand_id
1 'polypeptide(L)'
;YGKKLENLAIRSQIEGAKIIEFHSMEAVKKLPNDPYCYNVMGQWHYRLADLGKMSRGLAKIIFEEPPQGSFDIALDYFEKSIELEPEYIGTYYWLGKTYQKIGRFDDALAIFKKGVELSPPYKREEAFYKEMVKILKKNDQKKS
;
A
#
# COMPACT_ATOMS: atom_id res chain seq x y z
N TYR A 1 -21.81 0.88 23.22
CA TYR A 1 -20.55 1.42 23.75
C TYR A 1 -19.35 1.08 22.86
N GLY A 2 -19.21 -0.18 22.45
CA GLY A 2 -18.15 -0.63 21.57
C GLY A 2 -18.19 -0.01 20.18
N LYS A 3 -19.37 0.12 19.57
CA LYS A 3 -19.56 0.73 18.24
C LYS A 3 -19.13 2.21 18.20
N LYS A 4 -19.35 2.95 19.30
CA LYS A 4 -18.98 4.37 19.38
C LYS A 4 -17.47 4.53 19.41
N LEU A 5 -16.74 3.67 20.12
CA LEU A 5 -15.29 3.67 20.17
C LEU A 5 -14.67 3.26 18.82
N GLU A 6 -15.28 2.26 18.17
CA GLU A 6 -14.87 1.79 16.84
C GLU A 6 -15.03 2.90 15.79
N ASN A 7 -16.16 3.63 15.83
CA ASN A 7 -16.43 4.76 14.94
C ASN A 7 -15.41 5.89 15.15
N LEU A 8 -15.04 6.18 16.39
CA LEU A 8 -14.03 7.19 16.70
C LEU A 8 -12.65 6.79 16.17
N ALA A 9 -12.29 5.50 16.30
CA ALA A 9 -11.03 4.98 15.80
C ALA A 9 -10.94 5.08 14.27
N ILE A 10 -12.02 4.71 13.56
CA ILE A 10 -12.10 4.80 12.10
C ILE A 10 -12.01 6.26 11.64
N ARG A 11 -12.75 7.14 12.31
CA ARG A 11 -12.73 8.58 12.01
C ARG A 11 -11.32 9.15 12.16
N SER A 12 -10.63 8.81 13.24
CA SER A 12 -9.26 9.24 13.50
C SER A 12 -8.31 8.75 12.41
N GLN A 13 -8.45 7.51 11.95
CA GLN A 13 -7.65 6.96 10.86
C GLN A 13 -7.88 7.70 9.55
N ILE A 14 -9.14 8.04 9.22
CA ILE A 14 -9.46 8.76 7.99
C ILE A 14 -8.92 10.19 8.05
N GLU A 15 -9.04 10.86 9.18
CA GLU A 15 -8.50 12.20 9.38
C GLU A 15 -6.96 12.20 9.25
N GLY A 16 -6.31 11.20 9.85
CA GLY A 16 -4.87 11.00 9.71
C GLY A 16 -4.46 10.74 8.27
N ALA A 17 -5.24 9.94 7.53
CA ALA A 17 -4.99 9.66 6.14
C ALA A 17 -5.07 10.91 5.26
N LYS A 18 -6.04 11.80 5.53
CA LYS A 18 -6.17 13.09 4.82
C LYS A 18 -4.96 13.99 5.03
N ILE A 19 -4.43 14.03 6.25
CA ILE A 19 -3.23 14.79 6.58
C ILE A 19 -2.03 14.24 5.81
N ILE A 20 -1.86 12.93 5.78
CA ILE A 20 -0.80 12.26 5.04
C ILE A 20 -0.93 12.56 3.54
N GLU A 21 -2.14 12.48 2.99
CA GLU A 21 -2.40 12.82 1.58
C GLU A 21 -1.94 14.24 1.25
N PHE A 22 -2.38 15.20 2.05
CA PHE A 22 -2.02 16.61 1.82
C PHE A 22 -0.51 16.81 1.80
N HIS A 23 0.19 16.31 2.82
CA HIS A 23 1.65 16.45 2.91
C HIS A 23 2.37 15.70 1.79
N SER A 24 1.88 14.52 1.43
CA SER A 24 2.48 13.72 0.36
C SER A 24 2.29 14.35 -1.01
N MET A 25 1.12 14.93 -1.28
CA MET A 25 0.87 15.66 -2.52
C MET A 25 1.76 16.89 -2.64
N GLU A 26 1.94 17.65 -1.55
CA GLU A 26 2.86 18.78 -1.52
C GLU A 26 4.30 18.34 -1.74
N ALA A 27 4.70 17.21 -1.16
CA ALA A 27 6.04 16.64 -1.35
C ALA A 27 6.27 16.24 -2.81
N VAL A 28 5.28 15.60 -3.47
CA VAL A 28 5.38 15.22 -4.89
C VAL A 28 5.52 16.45 -5.77
N LYS A 29 4.82 17.56 -5.48
CA LYS A 29 4.95 18.81 -6.21
C LYS A 29 6.36 19.41 -6.09
N LYS A 30 6.95 19.34 -4.89
CA LYS A 30 8.29 19.88 -4.61
C LYS A 30 9.40 18.96 -5.10
N LEU A 31 9.17 17.65 -5.05
CA LEU A 31 10.17 16.62 -5.37
C LEU A 31 9.55 15.60 -6.34
N PRO A 32 9.29 16.01 -7.61
CA PRO A 32 8.58 15.14 -8.57
C PRO A 32 9.35 13.88 -8.98
N ASN A 33 10.64 13.81 -8.66
CA ASN A 33 11.49 12.65 -8.97
C ASN A 33 11.86 11.86 -7.71
N ASP A 34 11.18 12.08 -6.59
CA ASP A 34 11.46 11.35 -5.34
C ASP A 34 10.60 10.07 -5.28
N PRO A 35 11.22 8.88 -5.39
CA PRO A 35 10.48 7.61 -5.37
C PRO A 35 9.74 7.36 -4.05
N TYR A 36 10.26 7.88 -2.95
CA TYR A 36 9.63 7.69 -1.63
C TYR A 36 8.30 8.42 -1.52
N CYS A 37 8.18 9.60 -2.13
CA CYS A 37 6.93 10.34 -2.15
C CYS A 37 5.83 9.56 -2.88
N TYR A 38 6.16 8.96 -4.02
CA TYR A 38 5.21 8.11 -4.77
C TYR A 38 4.86 6.84 -3.99
N ASN A 39 5.82 6.25 -3.29
CA ASN A 39 5.58 5.09 -2.43
C ASN A 39 4.58 5.44 -1.32
N VAL A 40 4.75 6.57 -0.65
CA VAL A 40 3.84 7.03 0.42
C VAL A 40 2.44 7.27 -0.13
N MET A 41 2.32 7.90 -1.32
CA MET A 41 1.02 8.11 -1.97
C MET A 41 0.34 6.78 -2.30
N GLY A 42 1.11 5.82 -2.80
CA GLY A 42 0.61 4.47 -3.07
C GLY A 42 0.08 3.79 -1.81
N GLN A 43 0.83 3.86 -0.71
CA GLN A 43 0.41 3.31 0.58
C GLN A 43 -0.86 3.98 1.10
N TRP A 44 -0.98 5.30 0.92
CA TRP A 44 -2.17 6.04 1.33
C TRP A 44 -3.42 5.51 0.62
N HIS A 45 -3.37 5.41 -0.72
CA HIS A 45 -4.49 4.88 -1.51
C HIS A 45 -4.79 3.42 -1.17
N TYR A 46 -3.75 2.60 -0.98
CA TYR A 46 -3.92 1.21 -0.57
C TYR A 46 -4.68 1.10 0.75
N ARG A 47 -4.20 1.80 1.78
CA ARG A 47 -4.80 1.73 3.13
C ARG A 47 -6.22 2.25 3.15
N LEU A 48 -6.48 3.33 2.43
CA LEU A 48 -7.81 3.92 2.37
C LEU A 48 -8.78 3.01 1.61
N ALA A 49 -8.34 2.40 0.50
CA ALA A 49 -9.15 1.44 -0.26
C ALA A 49 -9.46 0.19 0.59
N ASP A 50 -8.48 -0.30 1.33
CA ASP A 50 -8.63 -1.47 2.22
C ASP A 50 -9.60 -1.17 3.36
N LEU A 51 -9.46 0.00 3.99
CA LEU A 51 -10.36 0.47 5.03
C LEU A 51 -11.79 0.64 4.50
N GLY A 52 -11.93 1.22 3.30
CA GLY A 52 -13.23 1.39 2.65
C GLY A 52 -13.93 0.08 2.36
N LYS A 53 -13.17 -0.96 1.99
CA LYS A 53 -13.69 -2.30 1.74
C LYS A 53 -14.25 -2.95 3.01
N MET A 54 -13.60 -2.70 4.16
CA MET A 54 -13.99 -3.24 5.46
C MET A 54 -15.08 -2.44 6.16
N SER A 55 -15.19 -1.14 5.88
CA SER A 55 -16.00 -0.18 6.67
C SER A 55 -16.88 0.73 5.82
N ARG A 56 -17.29 0.27 4.61
CA ARG A 56 -18.10 1.08 3.67
C ARG A 56 -19.35 1.69 4.30
N GLY A 57 -20.06 0.93 5.12
CA GLY A 57 -21.26 1.42 5.80
C GLY A 57 -20.96 2.51 6.81
N LEU A 58 -19.89 2.36 7.58
CA LEU A 58 -19.48 3.29 8.64
C LEU A 58 -18.89 4.58 8.06
N ALA A 59 -18.09 4.50 7.01
CA ALA A 59 -17.51 5.68 6.37
C ALA A 59 -18.57 6.61 5.79
N LYS A 60 -19.66 6.05 5.22
CA LYS A 60 -20.80 6.83 4.72
C LYS A 60 -21.58 7.54 5.83
N ILE A 61 -21.64 6.93 7.01
CA ILE A 61 -22.36 7.50 8.18
C ILE A 61 -21.57 8.66 8.78
N ILE A 62 -20.24 8.56 8.81
CA ILE A 62 -19.36 9.55 9.46
C ILE A 62 -19.05 10.73 8.54
N PHE A 63 -18.97 10.49 7.23
CA PHE A 63 -18.61 11.50 6.24
C PHE A 63 -19.65 11.51 5.12
N GLU A 64 -20.13 12.71 4.75
CA GLU A 64 -21.00 12.88 3.58
C GLU A 64 -20.29 12.41 2.30
N GLU A 65 -18.99 12.67 2.19
CA GLU A 65 -18.15 12.17 1.11
C GLU A 65 -16.91 11.51 1.73
N PRO A 66 -16.90 10.16 1.90
CA PRO A 66 -15.70 9.49 2.41
C PRO A 66 -14.56 9.62 1.40
N PRO A 67 -13.32 9.85 1.88
CA PRO A 67 -12.15 9.88 1.00
C PRO A 67 -12.06 8.58 0.20
N GLN A 68 -11.94 8.69 -1.12
CA GLN A 68 -11.88 7.52 -1.97
C GLN A 68 -10.44 7.12 -2.23
N GLY A 69 -10.00 6.05 -1.56
CA GLY A 69 -8.79 5.36 -1.92
C GLY A 69 -9.08 4.36 -3.03
N SER A 70 -8.13 4.12 -3.89
CA SER A 70 -8.26 3.17 -4.98
C SER A 70 -7.01 2.31 -5.07
N PHE A 71 -7.20 0.99 -5.19
CA PHE A 71 -6.09 0.08 -5.45
C PHE A 71 -5.48 0.34 -6.83
N ASP A 72 -6.28 0.74 -7.83
CA ASP A 72 -5.76 1.07 -9.16
C ASP A 72 -4.86 2.31 -9.13
N ILE A 73 -5.25 3.33 -8.37
CA ILE A 73 -4.41 4.52 -8.18
C ILE A 73 -3.14 4.16 -7.42
N ALA A 74 -3.26 3.29 -6.41
CA ALA A 74 -2.09 2.80 -5.65
C ALA A 74 -1.08 2.11 -6.59
N LEU A 75 -1.56 1.27 -7.52
CA LEU A 75 -0.70 0.61 -8.52
C LEU A 75 0.12 1.62 -9.30
N ASP A 76 -0.54 2.67 -9.81
CA ASP A 76 0.12 3.71 -10.61
C ASP A 76 1.24 4.41 -9.82
N TYR A 77 0.99 4.74 -8.57
CA TYR A 77 1.99 5.37 -7.71
C TYR A 77 3.17 4.42 -7.41
N PHE A 78 2.90 3.15 -7.12
CA PHE A 78 3.95 2.18 -6.86
C PHE A 78 4.78 1.90 -8.11
N GLU A 79 4.15 1.79 -9.28
CA GLU A 79 4.85 1.63 -10.55
C GLU A 79 5.77 2.82 -10.84
N LYS A 80 5.30 4.04 -10.56
CA LYS A 80 6.12 5.25 -10.70
C LYS A 80 7.30 5.24 -9.74
N SER A 81 7.09 4.79 -8.51
CA SER A 81 8.16 4.65 -7.52
C SER A 81 9.24 3.68 -8.00
N ILE A 82 8.85 2.53 -8.55
CA ILE A 82 9.79 1.53 -9.08
C ILE A 82 10.54 2.08 -10.31
N GLU A 83 9.85 2.80 -11.18
CA GLU A 83 10.48 3.44 -12.35
C GLU A 83 11.60 4.38 -11.92
N LEU A 84 11.39 5.16 -10.86
CA LEU A 84 12.38 6.12 -10.35
C LEU A 84 13.48 5.46 -9.53
N GLU A 85 13.16 4.41 -8.77
CA GLU A 85 14.13 3.68 -7.94
C GLU A 85 13.82 2.19 -7.95
N PRO A 86 14.36 1.44 -8.94
CA PRO A 86 14.07 0.00 -9.08
C PRO A 86 14.69 -0.88 -8.01
N GLU A 87 15.56 -0.36 -7.16
CA GLU A 87 16.22 -1.14 -6.10
C GLU A 87 15.58 -0.98 -4.73
N TYR A 88 14.51 -0.17 -4.61
CA TYR A 88 13.80 0.00 -3.34
C TYR A 88 12.81 -1.14 -3.10
N ILE A 89 13.21 -2.07 -2.26
CA ILE A 89 12.49 -3.34 -1.99
C ILE A 89 11.08 -3.11 -1.45
N GLY A 90 10.90 -2.11 -0.59
CA GLY A 90 9.60 -1.82 0.02
C GLY A 90 8.49 -1.60 -0.99
N THR A 91 8.79 -0.99 -2.14
CA THR A 91 7.79 -0.74 -3.17
C THR A 91 7.29 -2.04 -3.81
N TYR A 92 8.18 -3.02 -4.03
CA TYR A 92 7.78 -4.34 -4.55
C TYR A 92 6.82 -5.06 -3.60
N TYR A 93 7.08 -4.96 -2.30
CA TYR A 93 6.18 -5.51 -1.30
C TYR A 93 4.77 -4.89 -1.42
N TRP A 94 4.68 -3.57 -1.42
CA TRP A 94 3.39 -2.88 -1.49
C TRP A 94 2.68 -3.09 -2.81
N LEU A 95 3.42 -3.10 -3.92
CA LEU A 95 2.85 -3.36 -5.25
C LEU A 95 2.27 -4.77 -5.31
N GLY A 96 3.02 -5.77 -4.85
CA GLY A 96 2.54 -7.15 -4.80
C GLY A 96 1.31 -7.31 -3.92
N LYS A 97 1.29 -6.67 -2.74
CA LYS A 97 0.11 -6.67 -1.86
C LYS A 97 -1.11 -6.04 -2.55
N THR A 98 -0.90 -5.00 -3.32
CA THR A 98 -1.98 -4.34 -4.07
C THR A 98 -2.53 -5.27 -5.15
N TYR A 99 -1.67 -5.96 -5.89
CA TYR A 99 -2.10 -6.96 -6.87
C TYR A 99 -2.93 -8.07 -6.21
N GLN A 100 -2.54 -8.54 -5.02
CA GLN A 100 -3.32 -9.52 -4.26
C GLN A 100 -4.73 -9.01 -3.94
N LYS A 101 -4.84 -7.75 -3.55
CA LYS A 101 -6.13 -7.13 -3.19
C LYS A 101 -7.11 -7.07 -4.36
N ILE A 102 -6.61 -6.91 -5.58
CA ILE A 102 -7.46 -6.85 -6.77
C ILE A 102 -7.58 -8.20 -7.50
N GLY A 103 -7.06 -9.27 -6.90
CA GLY A 103 -7.18 -10.62 -7.45
C GLY A 103 -6.19 -10.99 -8.54
N ARG A 104 -5.18 -10.15 -8.79
CA ARG A 104 -4.14 -10.41 -9.78
C ARG A 104 -2.97 -11.15 -9.13
N PHE A 105 -3.19 -12.42 -8.76
CA PHE A 105 -2.25 -13.21 -7.96
C PHE A 105 -0.96 -13.55 -8.70
N ASP A 106 -1.04 -13.81 -10.01
CA ASP A 106 0.16 -14.09 -10.81
C ASP A 106 1.07 -12.88 -10.92
N ASP A 107 0.48 -11.70 -11.10
CA ASP A 107 1.24 -10.44 -11.12
C ASP A 107 1.88 -10.16 -9.75
N ALA A 108 1.16 -10.45 -8.67
CA ALA A 108 1.69 -10.31 -7.32
C ALA A 108 2.92 -11.19 -7.12
N LEU A 109 2.85 -12.48 -7.51
CA LEU A 109 3.97 -13.41 -7.40
C LEU A 109 5.18 -12.96 -8.23
N ALA A 110 4.93 -12.46 -9.44
CA ALA A 110 6.00 -11.95 -10.31
C ALA A 110 6.72 -10.76 -9.67
N ILE A 111 5.97 -9.84 -9.06
CA ILE A 111 6.55 -8.68 -8.39
C ILE A 111 7.31 -9.08 -7.11
N PHE A 112 6.77 -10.00 -6.32
CA PHE A 112 7.48 -10.51 -5.14
C PHE A 112 8.79 -11.20 -5.52
N LYS A 113 8.80 -11.98 -6.60
CA LYS A 113 10.03 -12.61 -7.09
C LYS A 113 11.09 -11.59 -7.47
N LYS A 114 10.69 -10.52 -8.16
CA LYS A 114 11.61 -9.43 -8.49
C LYS A 114 12.16 -8.75 -7.23
N GLY A 115 11.30 -8.51 -6.25
CA GLY A 115 11.69 -7.88 -4.98
C GLY A 115 12.72 -8.70 -4.20
N VAL A 116 12.55 -10.05 -4.14
CA VAL A 116 13.48 -10.91 -3.39
C VAL A 116 14.80 -11.17 -4.14
N GLU A 117 14.87 -10.88 -5.42
CA GLU A 117 16.13 -10.93 -6.17
C GLU A 117 17.06 -9.78 -5.80
N LEU A 118 16.50 -8.70 -5.24
CA LEU A 118 17.27 -7.56 -4.76
C LEU A 118 17.78 -7.85 -3.36
N SER A 119 19.06 -7.57 -3.11
CA SER A 119 19.60 -7.67 -1.76
C SER A 119 19.17 -6.48 -0.94
N PRO A 120 18.57 -6.68 0.26
CA PRO A 120 18.15 -5.55 1.07
C PRO A 120 19.36 -4.73 1.53
N PRO A 121 19.52 -3.48 1.03
CA PRO A 121 20.69 -2.67 1.40
C PRO A 121 20.61 -2.08 2.80
N TYR A 122 19.41 -2.09 3.39
CA TYR A 122 19.17 -1.49 4.71
C TYR A 122 18.37 -2.43 5.60
N LYS A 123 18.68 -2.42 6.90
CA LYS A 123 17.97 -3.22 7.91
C LYS A 123 16.44 -3.04 7.87
N ARG A 124 15.97 -1.83 7.62
CA ARG A 124 14.54 -1.52 7.58
C ARG A 124 13.79 -2.21 6.45
N GLU A 125 14.50 -2.65 5.42
CA GLU A 125 13.90 -3.36 4.28
C GLU A 125 13.85 -4.87 4.48
N GLU A 126 14.59 -5.40 5.47
CA GLU A 126 14.60 -6.83 5.76
C GLU A 126 13.22 -7.39 6.10
N ALA A 127 12.37 -6.62 6.77
CA ALA A 127 11.02 -7.04 7.11
C ALA A 127 10.18 -7.31 5.84
N PHE A 128 10.27 -6.43 4.84
CA PHE A 128 9.58 -6.62 3.57
C PHE A 128 10.13 -7.82 2.82
N TYR A 129 11.44 -7.95 2.78
CA TYR A 129 12.12 -9.08 2.14
C TYR A 129 11.66 -10.42 2.75
N LYS A 130 11.71 -10.55 4.06
CA LYS A 130 11.28 -11.75 4.78
C LYS A 130 9.82 -12.10 4.51
N GLU A 131 8.95 -11.10 4.49
CA GLU A 131 7.52 -11.31 4.24
C GLU A 131 7.27 -11.79 2.81
N MET A 132 7.93 -11.23 1.82
CA MET A 132 7.85 -11.67 0.42
C MET A 132 8.34 -13.11 0.25
N VAL A 133 9.47 -13.45 0.87
CA VAL A 133 10.01 -14.83 0.85
C VAL A 133 8.99 -15.79 1.44
N LYS A 134 8.38 -15.44 2.56
CA LYS A 134 7.35 -16.24 3.22
C LYS A 134 6.13 -16.48 2.31
N ILE A 135 5.66 -15.45 1.62
CA ILE A 135 4.53 -15.55 0.69
C ILE A 135 4.88 -16.51 -0.47
N LEU A 136 6.06 -16.35 -1.05
CA LEU A 136 6.52 -17.19 -2.15
C LEU A 136 6.66 -18.66 -1.75
N LYS A 137 7.20 -18.94 -0.56
CA LYS A 137 7.31 -20.30 -0.02
C LYS A 137 5.95 -20.96 0.17
N LYS A 138 4.98 -20.24 0.71
CA LYS A 138 3.60 -20.74 0.88
C LYS A 138 2.98 -21.09 -0.46
N ASN A 139 3.19 -20.27 -1.48
CA ASN A 139 2.66 -20.53 -2.81
C ASN A 139 3.27 -21.80 -3.41
N ASP A 140 4.57 -22.01 -3.28
CA ASP A 140 5.25 -23.19 -3.78
C ASP A 140 4.76 -24.47 -3.08
N GLN A 141 4.51 -24.43 -1.78
CA GLN A 141 3.96 -25.54 -1.02
C GLN A 141 2.56 -25.91 -1.47
N LYS A 142 1.72 -24.95 -1.87
CA LYS A 142 0.38 -25.20 -2.38
C LYS A 142 0.37 -25.88 -3.75
N LYS A 143 1.45 -25.71 -4.55
CA LYS A 143 1.58 -26.31 -5.88
C LYS A 143 2.11 -27.73 -5.84
N SER A 144 2.71 -28.13 -4.74
CA SER A 144 3.18 -29.51 -4.54
C SER A 144 2.16 -30.30 -3.73
#